data_844a59fca023111eb494558d9523bbd6
#
_entry.id   844a59fca023111eb494558d9523bbd6
#
_cell.length_a   1.000
_cell.length_b   1.000
_cell.length_c   1.000
_cell.angle_alpha   90.00
_cell.angle_beta   90.00
_cell.angle_gamma   90.00
#
_symmetry.space_group_name_H-M   'P 1'
#
loop_
_entity.id
_entity.type
_entity.pdbx_description
1 polymer ?
#
loop_
_entity_poly.entity_id
_entity_poly.type
_entity_poly.pdbx_seq_one_letter_code
_entity_poly.pdbx_strand_id
1 'polypeptide(L)'
;MNKTIRPSLGSKITLSSDGHLNVPDNPIIPFIEGDGIGPDIWKSSVRVLDAAVEKAYSGKKKISWMEIYAGDKANEVYGDNTWLPDETIDCINEYLVAIKGPL
;
A
#
# COMPACT_ATOMS: atom_id res chain seq x y z
N MET A 1 7.91 -9.50 -14.33
CA MET A 1 9.06 -9.01 -13.56
C MET A 1 8.57 -8.20 -12.37
N ASN A 2 9.11 -8.47 -11.19
CA ASN A 2 8.67 -7.79 -9.97
C ASN A 2 9.36 -6.44 -9.81
N LYS A 3 8.58 -5.40 -9.56
CA LYS A 3 9.07 -4.02 -9.38
C LYS A 3 8.75 -3.46 -8.00
N THR A 4 7.85 -4.10 -7.26
CA THR A 4 7.49 -3.64 -5.93
C THR A 4 8.64 -3.88 -4.95
N ILE A 5 8.95 -2.83 -4.18
CA ILE A 5 9.97 -2.91 -3.13
C ILE A 5 9.27 -3.18 -1.81
N ARG A 6 9.54 -4.35 -1.24
CA ARG A 6 8.93 -4.73 0.03
C ARG A 6 9.64 -4.01 1.19
N PRO A 7 8.88 -3.46 2.15
CA PRO A 7 9.50 -2.80 3.30
C PRO A 7 10.39 -3.77 4.10
N SER A 8 11.49 -3.27 4.61
CA SER A 8 12.38 -4.04 5.49
C SER A 8 11.82 -4.15 6.92
N LEU A 9 10.91 -3.23 7.29
CA LEU A 9 10.24 -3.21 8.58
C LEU A 9 8.76 -3.45 8.39
N GLY A 10 8.12 -3.97 9.45
CA GLY A 10 6.69 -4.20 9.43
C GLY A 10 6.33 -5.66 9.21
N SER A 11 5.06 -5.96 9.42
CA SER A 11 4.51 -7.30 9.30
C SER A 11 3.18 -7.25 8.58
N LYS A 12 2.81 -8.36 7.95
CA LYS A 12 1.54 -8.45 7.24
C LYS A 12 0.36 -8.44 8.20
N ILE A 13 -0.74 -7.82 7.77
CA ILE A 13 -2.05 -8.07 8.34
C ILE A 13 -2.44 -9.50 7.94
N THR A 14 -2.92 -10.29 8.87
CA THR A 14 -3.30 -11.68 8.61
C THR A 14 -4.75 -11.92 8.96
N LEU A 15 -5.32 -12.96 8.35
CA LEU A 15 -6.70 -13.37 8.60
C LEU A 15 -6.68 -14.69 9.37
N SER A 16 -7.33 -14.69 10.54
CA SER A 16 -7.45 -15.92 11.33
C SER A 16 -8.51 -16.84 10.76
N SER A 17 -8.52 -18.11 11.21
CA SER A 17 -9.47 -19.11 10.73
C SER A 17 -10.93 -18.76 11.03
N ASP A 18 -11.18 -17.92 12.04
CA ASP A 18 -12.52 -17.47 12.41
C ASP A 18 -12.96 -16.18 11.71
N GLY A 19 -12.14 -15.68 10.77
CA GLY A 19 -12.48 -14.51 9.96
C GLY A 19 -12.07 -13.17 10.56
N HIS A 20 -11.32 -13.13 11.64
CA HIS A 20 -10.82 -11.89 12.24
C HIS A 20 -9.50 -11.47 11.61
N LEU A 21 -9.33 -10.15 11.40
CA LEU A 21 -8.06 -9.59 10.99
C LEU A 21 -7.17 -9.41 12.21
N ASN A 22 -5.91 -9.84 12.07
CA ASN A 22 -4.87 -9.58 13.05
C ASN A 22 -3.98 -8.48 12.50
N VAL A 23 -4.03 -7.30 13.13
CA VAL A 23 -3.30 -6.12 12.69
C VAL A 23 -2.10 -5.92 13.62
N PRO A 24 -0.87 -6.09 13.14
CA PRO A 24 0.32 -5.86 13.96
C PRO A 24 0.52 -4.38 14.26
N ASP A 25 1.42 -4.08 15.19
CA ASP A 25 1.72 -2.69 15.56
C ASP A 25 2.37 -1.90 14.42
N ASN A 26 3.05 -2.60 13.50
CA ASN A 26 3.65 -2.00 12.32
C ASN A 26 3.17 -2.73 11.06
N PRO A 27 1.90 -2.52 10.65
CA PRO A 27 1.36 -3.23 9.50
C PRO A 27 1.93 -2.71 8.19
N ILE A 28 2.15 -3.63 7.24
CA ILE A 28 2.49 -3.26 5.87
C ILE A 28 1.18 -3.05 5.11
N ILE A 29 0.99 -1.85 4.56
CA ILE A 29 -0.20 -1.52 3.78
C ILE A 29 0.24 -1.09 2.37
N PRO A 30 -0.14 -1.85 1.33
CA PRO A 30 0.10 -1.45 -0.04
C PRO A 30 -0.71 -0.22 -0.43
N PHE A 31 -0.15 0.63 -1.29
CA PHE A 31 -0.89 1.76 -1.84
C PHE A 31 -0.63 1.92 -3.34
N ILE A 32 -1.63 2.44 -4.03
CA ILE A 32 -1.55 2.87 -5.42
C ILE A 32 -1.77 4.37 -5.43
N GLU A 33 -0.78 5.15 -5.87
CA GLU A 33 -0.94 6.60 -5.94
C GLU A 33 -2.07 7.03 -6.87
N GLY A 34 -2.21 6.30 -7.98
CA GLY A 34 -3.12 6.66 -9.03
C GLY A 34 -2.49 7.62 -10.04
N ASP A 35 -3.31 8.04 -11.00
CA ASP A 35 -2.87 8.89 -12.11
C ASP A 35 -3.39 10.32 -11.93
N GLY A 36 -2.95 11.23 -12.81
CA GLY A 36 -3.38 12.61 -12.78
C GLY A 36 -3.10 13.28 -11.43
N ILE A 37 -4.17 13.62 -10.70
CA ILE A 37 -4.06 14.25 -9.37
C ILE A 37 -3.71 13.26 -8.25
N GLY A 38 -3.66 11.96 -8.56
CA GLY A 38 -3.40 10.90 -7.58
C GLY A 38 -2.15 11.10 -6.73
N PRO A 39 -0.98 11.35 -7.34
CA PRO A 39 0.25 11.57 -6.57
C PRO A 39 0.16 12.75 -5.60
N ASP A 40 -0.50 13.83 -5.99
CA ASP A 40 -0.68 14.99 -5.10
C ASP A 40 -1.60 14.65 -3.94
N ILE A 41 -2.71 13.95 -4.22
CA ILE A 41 -3.63 13.50 -3.18
C ILE A 41 -2.91 12.55 -2.22
N TRP A 42 -2.14 11.60 -2.75
CA TRP A 42 -1.42 10.64 -1.92
C TRP A 42 -0.40 11.33 -1.02
N LYS A 43 0.36 12.29 -1.56
CA LYS A 43 1.35 13.04 -0.79
C LYS A 43 0.72 13.73 0.42
N SER A 44 -0.47 14.29 0.27
CA SER A 44 -1.21 14.91 1.38
C SER A 44 -1.79 13.86 2.32
N SER A 45 -2.38 12.81 1.77
CA SER A 45 -3.06 11.76 2.55
C SER A 45 -2.09 11.00 3.44
N VAL A 46 -0.92 10.61 2.94
CA VAL A 46 0.05 9.85 3.73
C VAL A 46 0.54 10.65 4.93
N ARG A 47 0.71 11.96 4.77
CA ARG A 47 1.11 12.83 5.88
C ARG A 47 0.04 12.88 6.98
N VAL A 48 -1.22 12.96 6.57
CA VAL A 48 -2.34 12.98 7.54
C VAL A 48 -2.46 11.63 8.25
N LEU A 49 -2.39 10.53 7.48
CA LEU A 49 -2.51 9.19 8.05
C LEU A 49 -1.36 8.88 9.02
N ASP A 50 -0.12 9.20 8.65
CA ASP A 50 1.03 8.97 9.51
C ASP A 50 0.94 9.83 10.79
N ALA A 51 0.53 11.08 10.66
CA ALA A 51 0.38 11.97 11.82
C ALA A 51 -0.75 11.48 12.75
N ALA A 52 -1.84 10.99 12.18
CA ALA A 52 -2.97 10.47 12.97
C ALA A 52 -2.56 9.23 13.77
N VAL A 53 -1.83 8.31 13.14
CA VAL A 53 -1.33 7.10 13.82
C VAL A 53 -0.34 7.47 14.92
N GLU A 54 0.60 8.38 14.64
CA GLU A 54 1.56 8.86 15.64
C GLU A 54 0.84 9.46 16.85
N LYS A 55 -0.16 10.30 16.61
CA LYS A 55 -0.90 10.93 17.69
C LYS A 55 -1.75 9.95 18.47
N ALA A 56 -2.45 9.04 17.78
CA ALA A 56 -3.36 8.10 18.43
C ALA A 56 -2.64 7.10 19.31
N TYR A 57 -1.43 6.70 18.94
CA TYR A 57 -0.70 5.63 19.62
C TYR A 57 0.61 6.08 20.26
N SER A 58 0.86 7.37 20.30
CA SER A 58 2.07 7.95 20.93
C SER A 58 3.37 7.34 20.43
N GLY A 59 3.45 7.09 19.13
CA GLY A 59 4.61 6.50 18.48
C GLY A 59 4.76 4.99 18.63
N LYS A 60 3.82 4.33 19.31
CA LYS A 60 3.91 2.87 19.55
C LYS A 60 3.49 2.04 18.34
N LYS A 61 2.79 2.65 17.38
CA LYS A 61 2.35 2.00 16.15
C LYS A 61 2.73 2.86 14.96
N LYS A 62 3.00 2.21 13.83
CA LYS A 62 3.41 2.88 12.61
C LYS A 62 3.02 2.02 11.41
N ILE A 63 2.55 2.67 10.33
CA ILE A 63 2.28 1.96 9.07
C ILE A 63 3.56 1.92 8.25
N SER A 64 3.89 0.75 7.70
CA SER A 64 4.92 0.60 6.67
C SER A 64 4.25 0.56 5.32
N TRP A 65 4.41 1.63 4.54
CA TRP A 65 3.78 1.76 3.23
C TRP A 65 4.58 1.01 2.18
N MET A 66 3.87 0.36 1.25
CA MET A 66 4.49 -0.37 0.14
C MET A 66 3.81 0.03 -1.15
N GLU A 67 4.54 0.67 -2.05
CA GLU A 67 3.96 1.09 -3.33
C GLU A 67 3.72 -0.09 -4.25
N ILE A 68 2.50 -0.16 -4.80
CA ILE A 68 2.12 -1.04 -5.89
C ILE A 68 1.56 -0.19 -7.02
N TYR A 69 1.41 -0.75 -8.20
CA TYR A 69 1.20 0.05 -9.39
C TYR A 69 -0.04 -0.38 -10.17
N ALA A 70 -0.76 0.61 -10.70
CA ALA A 70 -1.84 0.42 -11.66
C ALA A 70 -1.96 1.68 -12.50
N GLY A 71 -2.51 1.56 -13.71
CA GLY A 71 -2.72 2.69 -14.60
C GLY A 71 -1.45 3.15 -15.30
N ASP A 72 -1.35 4.45 -15.58
CA ASP A 72 -0.23 5.02 -16.34
C ASP A 72 1.11 4.78 -15.66
N LYS A 73 1.16 4.91 -14.34
CA LYS A 73 2.40 4.68 -13.61
C LYS A 73 2.87 3.23 -13.71
N ALA A 74 1.96 2.28 -13.73
CA ALA A 74 2.31 0.88 -13.94
C ALA A 74 2.96 0.68 -15.31
N ASN A 75 2.39 1.31 -16.34
CA ASN A 75 2.94 1.22 -17.68
C ASN A 75 4.33 1.86 -17.76
N GLU A 76 4.57 2.94 -17.05
CA GLU A 76 5.90 3.58 -16.98
C GLU A 76 6.92 2.66 -16.28
N VAL A 77 6.53 2.01 -15.19
CA VAL A 77 7.44 1.20 -14.37
C VAL A 77 7.71 -0.17 -15.01
N TYR A 78 6.68 -0.82 -15.52
CA TYR A 78 6.77 -2.19 -16.09
C TYR A 78 7.00 -2.19 -17.58
N GLY A 79 6.50 -1.19 -18.32
CA GLY A 79 6.55 -1.14 -19.78
C GLY A 79 5.54 -2.07 -20.44
N ASP A 80 5.64 -2.21 -21.77
CA ASP A 80 4.89 -3.17 -22.59
C ASP A 80 3.37 -3.14 -22.39
N ASN A 81 2.79 -1.93 -22.26
CA ASN A 81 1.33 -1.77 -22.06
C ASN A 81 0.82 -2.51 -20.83
N THR A 82 1.59 -2.50 -19.76
CA THR A 82 1.21 -3.14 -18.50
C THR A 82 0.47 -2.14 -17.63
N TRP A 83 -0.86 -2.22 -17.62
CA TRP A 83 -1.72 -1.28 -16.88
C TRP A 83 -2.13 -1.80 -15.51
N LEU A 84 -2.15 -3.12 -15.35
CA LEU A 84 -2.46 -3.77 -14.09
C LEU A 84 -1.55 -5.00 -13.95
N PRO A 85 -0.36 -4.83 -13.38
CA PRO A 85 0.57 -5.94 -13.24
C PRO A 85 0.01 -7.06 -12.37
N ASP A 86 0.35 -8.31 -12.70
CA ASP A 86 -0.02 -9.44 -11.87
C ASP A 86 0.51 -9.29 -10.46
N GLU A 87 1.72 -8.72 -10.32
CA GLU A 87 2.31 -8.45 -9.01
C GLU A 87 1.41 -7.57 -8.14
N THR A 88 0.72 -6.58 -8.73
CA THR A 88 -0.20 -5.71 -8.00
C THR A 88 -1.36 -6.50 -7.42
N ILE A 89 -1.97 -7.36 -8.23
CA ILE A 89 -3.07 -8.23 -7.79
C ILE A 89 -2.59 -9.18 -6.70
N ASP A 90 -1.42 -9.78 -6.88
CA ASP A 90 -0.84 -10.70 -5.91
C ASP A 90 -0.58 -9.99 -4.56
N CYS A 91 -0.07 -8.76 -4.60
CA CYS A 91 0.15 -7.97 -3.41
C CYS A 91 -1.15 -7.64 -2.66
N ILE A 92 -2.20 -7.25 -3.39
CA ILE A 92 -3.50 -6.98 -2.75
C ILE A 92 -4.01 -8.23 -2.04
N ASN A 93 -3.92 -9.37 -2.69
CA ASN A 93 -4.34 -10.65 -2.09
C ASN A 93 -3.47 -11.03 -0.89
N GLU A 94 -2.16 -10.86 -1.00
CA GLU A 94 -1.22 -11.23 0.05
C GLU A 94 -1.35 -10.36 1.30
N TYR A 95 -1.50 -9.05 1.11
CA TYR A 95 -1.51 -8.09 2.22
C TYR A 95 -2.91 -7.73 2.73
N LEU A 96 -3.95 -8.19 2.07
CA LEU A 96 -5.37 -8.11 2.45
C LEU A 96 -6.00 -6.72 2.41
N VAL A 97 -5.26 -5.66 2.70
CA VAL A 97 -5.74 -4.28 2.76
C VAL A 97 -4.86 -3.42 1.87
N ALA A 98 -5.47 -2.56 1.09
CA ALA A 98 -4.75 -1.62 0.24
C ALA A 98 -5.51 -0.30 0.13
N ILE A 99 -4.78 0.77 -0.14
CA ILE A 99 -5.37 2.08 -0.43
C ILE A 99 -5.09 2.42 -1.89
N LYS A 100 -6.12 2.86 -2.60
CA LYS A 100 -6.00 3.18 -4.03
C LYS A 100 -6.43 4.61 -4.30
N GLY A 101 -5.59 5.35 -5.01
CA GLY A 101 -5.93 6.63 -5.59
C GLY A 101 -6.73 6.51 -6.90
N PRO A 102 -7.07 7.64 -7.54
CA PRO A 102 -7.85 7.62 -8.78
C PRO A 102 -7.02 7.10 -9.97
N LEU A 103 -7.69 6.43 -10.89
CA LEU A 103 -7.09 5.99 -12.14
C LEU A 103 -7.81 6.60 -13.33
#